data_da58a841eb7f60c230d62c4d03a85425
#
_entry.id   da58a841eb7f60c230d62c4d03a85425
#
_cell.length_a   1.000
_cell.length_b   1.000
_cell.length_c   1.000
_cell.angle_alpha   90.00
_cell.angle_beta   90.00
_cell.angle_gamma   90.00
#
_symmetry.space_group_name_H-M   'P 1'
#
loop_
_entity.id
_entity.type
_entity.pdbx_description
1 polymer ?
#
loop_
_entity_poly.entity_id
_entity_poly.type
_entity_poly.pdbx_seq_one_letter_code
_entity_poly.pdbx_strand_id
1 'polypeptide(L)'
;MHAAFIMLRVMELVLISGLSGSGKSVALHLLEDAGYYCVDNLPVVMLTFLVRMLREEGISKVGVAIDARSGHGIELLPERLHLLSEEDIRHTFLFLH
;
A
#
# COMPACT_ATOMS: atom_id res chain seq x y z
N MET A 1 19.29 -4.27 -22.63
CA MET A 1 19.43 -5.37 -21.71
C MET A 1 18.92 -5.12 -20.33
N HIS A 2 19.37 -4.07 -19.71
CA HIS A 2 18.92 -3.77 -18.36
C HIS A 2 17.47 -3.35 -18.30
N ALA A 3 16.97 -2.73 -19.36
CA ALA A 3 15.59 -2.28 -19.40
C ALA A 3 14.59 -3.44 -19.24
N ALA A 4 14.94 -4.63 -19.76
CA ALA A 4 14.06 -5.78 -19.65
C ALA A 4 13.87 -6.21 -18.20
N PHE A 5 14.92 -6.12 -17.40
CA PHE A 5 14.79 -6.46 -15.97
C PHE A 5 13.97 -5.46 -15.21
N ILE A 6 14.09 -4.18 -15.55
CA ILE A 6 13.32 -3.14 -14.90
C ILE A 6 11.83 -3.34 -15.17
N MET A 7 11.47 -3.75 -16.38
CA MET A 7 10.07 -3.95 -16.75
C MET A 7 9.43 -5.14 -16.04
N LEU A 8 10.23 -6.06 -15.50
CA LEU A 8 9.71 -7.20 -14.76
C LEU A 8 9.44 -6.89 -13.30
N ARG A 9 9.81 -5.71 -12.84
CA ARG A 9 9.57 -5.32 -11.45
C ARG A 9 8.14 -4.86 -11.26
N VAL A 10 7.35 -5.72 -10.65
CA VAL A 10 5.99 -5.40 -10.26
C VAL A 10 5.96 -5.22 -8.76
N MET A 11 5.40 -4.12 -8.31
CA MET A 11 5.25 -3.86 -6.89
C MET A 11 3.88 -4.32 -6.43
N GLU A 12 3.83 -4.93 -5.26
CA GLU A 12 2.59 -5.38 -4.66
C GLU A 12 2.26 -4.51 -3.45
N LEU A 13 1.06 -3.96 -3.47
CA LEU A 13 0.58 -3.10 -2.40
C LEU A 13 -0.66 -3.74 -1.79
N VAL A 14 -0.61 -3.96 -0.47
CA VAL A 14 -1.77 -4.45 0.27
C VAL A 14 -2.29 -3.31 1.14
N LEU A 15 -3.52 -2.92 0.92
CA LEU A 15 -4.17 -1.86 1.68
C LEU A 15 -5.10 -2.46 2.70
N ILE A 16 -5.00 -1.99 3.93
CA ILE A 16 -5.82 -2.45 5.02
C ILE A 16 -6.66 -1.28 5.52
N SER A 17 -7.96 -1.48 5.60
CA SER A 17 -8.88 -0.48 6.13
C SER A 17 -9.91 -1.16 7.02
N GLY A 18 -10.44 -0.44 7.98
CA GLY A 18 -11.46 -0.96 8.87
C GLY A 18 -11.45 -0.24 10.20
N LEU A 19 -12.41 -0.61 11.03
CA LEU A 19 -12.60 0.05 12.31
C LEU A 19 -11.85 -0.61 13.45
N SER A 20 -11.48 -1.88 13.30
CA SER A 20 -10.85 -2.63 14.38
C SER A 20 -9.35 -2.41 14.42
N GLY A 21 -8.86 -1.77 15.47
CA GLY A 21 -7.44 -1.58 15.66
C GLY A 21 -6.68 -2.88 15.83
N SER A 22 -7.24 -3.82 16.58
CA SER A 22 -6.57 -5.10 16.80
C SER A 22 -6.50 -5.93 15.52
N GLY A 23 -7.54 -5.90 14.70
CA GLY A 23 -7.52 -6.61 13.43
C GLY A 23 -6.46 -6.05 12.49
N LYS A 24 -6.29 -4.73 12.45
CA LYS A 24 -5.26 -4.11 11.64
C LYS A 24 -3.86 -4.51 12.09
N SER A 25 -3.62 -4.56 13.40
CA SER A 25 -2.33 -4.97 13.93
C SER A 25 -2.00 -6.40 13.55
N VAL A 26 -2.96 -7.30 13.66
CA VAL A 26 -2.75 -8.70 13.28
C VAL A 26 -2.42 -8.80 11.80
N ALA A 27 -3.17 -8.10 10.95
CA ALA A 27 -2.95 -8.13 9.52
C ALA A 27 -1.56 -7.60 9.16
N LEU A 28 -1.15 -6.49 9.78
CA LEU A 28 0.18 -5.93 9.51
C LEU A 28 1.29 -6.87 9.93
N HIS A 29 1.16 -7.53 11.08
CA HIS A 29 2.15 -8.50 11.53
C HIS A 29 2.27 -9.68 10.57
N LEU A 30 1.14 -10.17 10.06
CA LEU A 30 1.17 -11.25 9.09
C LEU A 30 1.86 -10.84 7.80
N LEU A 31 1.64 -9.61 7.36
CA LEU A 31 2.29 -9.09 6.17
C LEU A 31 3.79 -8.92 6.40
N GLU A 32 4.18 -8.44 7.56
CA GLU A 32 5.61 -8.32 7.91
C GLU A 32 6.29 -9.67 7.87
N ASP A 33 5.63 -10.70 8.43
CA ASP A 33 6.18 -12.05 8.42
C ASP A 33 6.31 -12.58 6.98
N ALA A 34 5.48 -12.11 6.07
CA ALA A 34 5.52 -12.50 4.67
C ALA A 34 6.49 -11.66 3.84
N GLY A 35 7.23 -10.77 4.48
CA GLY A 35 8.24 -9.96 3.81
C GLY A 35 7.78 -8.62 3.29
N TYR A 36 6.62 -8.14 3.73
CA TYR A 36 6.12 -6.83 3.34
C TYR A 36 6.69 -5.73 4.23
N TYR A 37 6.97 -4.60 3.62
CA TYR A 37 7.28 -3.38 4.36
C TYR A 37 5.95 -2.76 4.77
N CYS A 38 5.72 -2.60 6.07
CA CYS A 38 4.41 -2.20 6.58
C CYS A 38 4.41 -0.82 7.19
N VAL A 39 3.36 -0.06 6.91
CA VAL A 39 3.15 1.27 7.46
C VAL A 39 1.74 1.34 8.03
N ASP A 40 1.63 1.84 9.25
CA ASP A 40 0.34 1.98 9.92
C ASP A 40 -0.11 3.44 9.89
N ASN A 41 -1.42 3.64 9.95
CA ASN A 41 -2.04 4.96 10.06
C ASN A 41 -1.61 5.97 9.00
N LEU A 42 -1.50 5.51 7.76
CA LEU A 42 -1.09 6.40 6.68
C LEU A 42 -2.28 7.20 6.15
N PRO A 43 -2.18 8.55 6.11
CA PRO A 43 -3.19 9.33 5.42
C PRO A 43 -3.19 9.03 3.92
N VAL A 44 -4.38 8.97 3.32
CA VAL A 44 -4.50 8.62 1.90
C VAL A 44 -3.71 9.58 1.01
N VAL A 45 -3.64 10.86 1.39
CA VAL A 45 -2.92 11.85 0.59
C VAL A 45 -1.43 11.56 0.47
N MET A 46 -0.88 10.75 1.38
CA MET A 46 0.54 10.38 1.37
C MET A 46 0.82 9.08 0.63
N LEU A 47 -0.22 8.38 0.21
CA LEU A 47 -0.08 7.03 -0.32
C LEU A 47 0.82 6.94 -1.55
N THR A 48 0.54 7.75 -2.56
CA THR A 48 1.32 7.68 -3.80
C THR A 48 2.79 8.05 -3.56
N PHE A 49 3.03 9.05 -2.73
CA PHE A 49 4.39 9.47 -2.40
C PHE A 49 5.16 8.33 -1.73
N LEU A 50 4.56 7.73 -0.70
CA LEU A 50 5.21 6.65 0.02
C LEU A 50 5.53 5.47 -0.89
N VAL A 51 4.56 5.04 -1.67
CA VAL A 51 4.71 3.86 -2.52
C VAL A 51 5.79 4.09 -3.57
N ARG A 52 5.80 5.27 -4.19
CA ARG A 52 6.82 5.59 -5.17
C ARG A 52 8.22 5.67 -4.56
N MET A 53 8.31 6.24 -3.38
CA MET A 53 9.59 6.32 -2.67
C MET A 53 10.13 4.93 -2.35
N LEU A 54 9.28 4.06 -1.85
CA LEU A 54 9.69 2.70 -1.50
C LEU A 54 10.10 1.90 -2.74
N ARG A 55 9.39 2.11 -3.85
CA ARG A 55 9.74 1.44 -5.09
C ARG A 55 11.14 1.84 -5.57
N GLU A 56 11.48 3.10 -5.45
CA GLU A 56 12.81 3.57 -5.82
C GLU A 56 13.89 2.96 -4.95
N GLU A 57 13.58 2.58 -3.73
CA GLU A 57 14.52 1.92 -2.84
C GLU A 57 14.59 0.40 -3.07
N GLY A 58 13.87 -0.09 -4.06
CA GLY A 58 13.90 -1.50 -4.40
C GLY A 58 12.93 -2.37 -3.61
N ILE A 59 12.03 -1.76 -2.86
CA ILE A 59 11.03 -2.51 -2.10
C ILE A 59 9.88 -2.85 -3.01
N SER A 60 9.53 -4.15 -3.08
CA SER A 60 8.52 -4.65 -3.99
C SER A 60 7.23 -5.08 -3.31
N LYS A 61 7.20 -5.14 -1.98
CA LYS A 61 6.02 -5.57 -1.23
C LYS A 61 5.75 -4.59 -0.11
N VAL A 62 4.60 -3.93 -0.16
CA VAL A 62 4.25 -2.90 0.82
C VAL A 62 2.86 -3.16 1.36
N GLY A 63 2.74 -3.12 2.68
CA GLY A 63 1.45 -3.20 3.36
C GLY A 63 1.16 -1.88 4.04
N VAL A 64 -0.01 -1.31 3.81
CA VAL A 64 -0.37 -0.02 4.37
C VAL A 64 -1.73 -0.09 5.03
N ALA A 65 -1.79 0.31 6.29
CA ALA A 65 -3.06 0.51 6.97
C ALA A 65 -3.44 1.97 6.82
N ILE A 66 -4.58 2.21 6.20
CA ILE A 66 -5.08 3.54 5.92
C ILE A 66 -5.72 4.13 7.18
N ASP A 67 -5.42 5.39 7.44
CA ASP A 67 -6.07 6.12 8.52
C ASP A 67 -7.42 6.62 8.04
N ALA A 68 -8.47 5.93 8.44
CA ALA A 68 -9.83 6.26 8.02
C ALA A 68 -10.50 7.33 8.92
N ARG A 69 -9.81 7.75 9.97
CA ARG A 69 -10.42 8.68 10.94
C ARG A 69 -10.50 10.11 10.44
N SER A 70 -9.60 10.48 9.55
CA SER A 70 -9.50 11.85 9.08
C SER A 70 -10.71 12.29 8.24
N GLY A 71 -11.41 11.36 7.63
CA GLY A 71 -12.61 11.64 6.86
C GLY A 71 -12.38 12.33 5.52
N HIS A 72 -11.27 13.02 5.36
CA HIS A 72 -11.02 13.80 4.16
C HIS A 72 -10.15 13.15 3.11
N GLY A 73 -9.51 12.06 3.43
CA GLY A 73 -8.60 11.43 2.50
C GLY A 73 -9.18 10.25 1.76
N ILE A 74 -10.16 9.59 2.37
CA ILE A 74 -10.66 8.31 1.85
C ILE A 74 -11.30 8.46 0.46
N GLU A 75 -11.87 9.62 0.18
CA GLU A 75 -12.50 9.90 -1.11
C GLU A 75 -11.48 9.92 -2.26
N LEU A 76 -10.24 10.21 -1.92
CA LEU A 76 -9.16 10.27 -2.92
C LEU A 76 -8.60 8.88 -3.23
N LEU A 77 -8.96 7.88 -2.44
CA LEU A 77 -8.35 6.57 -2.58
C LEU A 77 -8.53 5.93 -3.96
N PRO A 78 -9.75 5.93 -4.56
CA PRO A 78 -9.90 5.33 -5.89
C PRO A 78 -9.00 5.98 -6.93
N GLU A 79 -8.88 7.31 -6.91
CA GLU A 79 -8.03 8.03 -7.85
C GLU A 79 -6.56 7.68 -7.64
N ARG A 80 -6.11 7.64 -6.38
CA ARG A 80 -4.73 7.31 -6.07
C ARG A 80 -4.38 5.89 -6.50
N LEU A 81 -5.29 4.96 -6.27
CA LEU A 81 -5.07 3.58 -6.68
C LEU A 81 -5.02 3.45 -8.20
N HIS A 82 -5.85 4.20 -8.89
CA HIS A 82 -5.81 4.22 -10.35
C HIS A 82 -4.45 4.71 -10.87
N LEU A 83 -3.94 5.79 -10.28
CA LEU A 83 -2.63 6.31 -10.66
C LEU A 83 -1.53 5.27 -10.44
N LEU A 84 -1.57 4.58 -9.31
CA LEU A 84 -0.58 3.56 -9.01
C LEU A 84 -0.67 2.37 -9.94
N SER A 85 -1.88 1.98 -10.34
CA SER A 85 -2.05 0.85 -11.25
C SER A 85 -1.45 1.14 -12.63
N GLU A 86 -1.44 2.41 -13.05
CA GLU A 86 -0.80 2.79 -14.30
C GLU A 86 0.72 2.72 -14.21
N GLU A 87 1.27 2.62 -13.03
CA GLU A 87 2.71 2.53 -12.79
C GLU A 87 3.16 1.10 -12.47
N ASP A 88 2.37 0.11 -12.86
CA ASP A 88 2.65 -1.31 -12.60
C ASP A 88 2.68 -1.67 -11.12
N ILE A 89 1.87 -1.00 -10.32
CA ILE A 89 1.73 -1.30 -8.91
C ILE A 89 0.39 -2.01 -8.72
N ARG A 90 0.44 -3.29 -8.37
CA ARG A 90 -0.77 -4.07 -8.09
C ARG A 90 -1.22 -3.81 -6.67
N HIS A 91 -2.52 -3.68 -6.49
CA HIS A 91 -3.04 -3.50 -5.15
C HIS A 91 -4.11 -4.54 -4.81
N THR A 92 -4.14 -4.90 -3.54
CA THR A 92 -5.17 -5.74 -2.94
C THR A 92 -5.74 -4.97 -1.76
N PHE A 93 -7.05 -4.93 -1.67
CA PHE A 93 -7.71 -4.20 -0.60
C PHE A 93 -8.28 -5.19 0.41
N LEU A 94 -7.85 -5.08 1.66
CA LEU A 94 -8.39 -5.87 2.77
C LEU A 94 -9.26 -4.97 3.62
N PHE A 95 -10.52 -5.32 3.71
CA PHE A 95 -11.48 -4.57 4.51
C PHE A 95 -11.78 -5.34 5.79
N LEU A 96 -11.45 -4.73 6.93
CA LEU A 96 -11.65 -5.34 8.24
C LEU A 96 -12.89 -4.75 8.91
N HIS A 97 -13.70 -5.60 9.48
CA HIS A 97 -14.91 -5.18 10.20
C HIS A 97 -14.71 -5.16 11.69
#